data_569650fb0b7a8ea1233d3a8afe66dadc
#
_entry.id   569650fb0b7a8ea1233d3a8afe66dadc
#
_cell.length_a   1.000
_cell.length_b   1.000
_cell.length_c   1.000
_cell.angle_alpha   90.00
_cell.angle_beta   90.00
_cell.angle_gamma   90.00
#
_symmetry.space_group_name_H-M   'P 1'
#
loop_
_entity.id
_entity.type
_entity.pdbx_description
1 polymer ?
#
loop_
_entity_poly.entity_id
_entity_poly.type
_entity_poly.pdbx_seq_one_letter_code
_entity_poly.pdbx_strand_id
1 'polypeptide(L)'
;DEEKYKELKNCAVQAGDILISLVGTYGKTLIMPDNYEAGIINPRLMKITLNKNKVTPIYFKYYFESNALKASMDANTHGGTMGILNLGIIRQMKIQVPPLSLQNQFAAFVEHVDEQKQTVQQSLEKLELMKKALMQEYFG
;
A
#
# COMPACT_ATOMS: atom_id res chain seq x y z
N ASP A 1 14.26 25.61 -13.72
CA ASP A 1 13.21 25.89 -14.70
C ASP A 1 11.86 25.87 -13.99
N GLU A 2 11.30 27.05 -13.69
CA GLU A 2 10.07 27.22 -12.88
C GLU A 2 8.84 26.60 -13.56
N GLU A 3 8.76 26.57 -14.88
CA GLU A 3 7.66 25.92 -15.59
C GLU A 3 7.65 24.42 -15.38
N LYS A 4 8.81 23.79 -15.44
CA LYS A 4 8.95 22.36 -15.18
C LYS A 4 8.65 22.00 -13.72
N TYR A 5 8.95 22.88 -12.78
CA TYR A 5 8.58 22.73 -11.38
C TYR A 5 7.06 22.85 -11.15
N LYS A 6 6.36 23.73 -11.89
CA LYS A 6 4.90 23.86 -11.83
C LYS A 6 4.19 22.62 -12.40
N GLU A 7 4.67 22.07 -13.50
CA GLU A 7 4.18 20.78 -14.04
C GLU A 7 4.42 19.62 -13.06
N LEU A 8 5.59 19.61 -12.42
CA LEU A 8 5.99 18.59 -11.46
C LEU A 8 5.29 18.72 -10.10
N LYS A 9 4.71 19.87 -9.79
CA LYS A 9 3.96 20.09 -8.55
C LYS A 9 2.76 19.16 -8.40
N ASN A 10 2.13 18.78 -9.51
CA ASN A 10 1.07 17.77 -9.51
C ASN A 10 1.57 16.35 -9.22
N CYS A 11 2.86 16.12 -9.40
CA CYS A 11 3.53 14.85 -9.12
C CYS A 11 4.21 14.82 -7.74
N ALA A 12 4.21 15.93 -6.99
CA ALA A 12 4.73 15.98 -5.64
C ALA A 12 3.86 15.12 -4.72
N VAL A 13 4.50 14.36 -3.82
CA VAL A 13 3.83 13.54 -2.83
C VAL A 13 3.66 14.28 -1.51
N GLN A 14 2.64 13.92 -0.76
CA GLN A 14 2.34 14.44 0.57
C GLN A 14 2.08 13.28 1.54
N ALA A 15 2.25 13.54 2.83
CA ALA A 15 1.92 12.57 3.87
C ALA A 15 0.44 12.11 3.77
N GLY A 16 0.26 10.79 3.80
CA GLY A 16 -1.05 10.16 3.63
C GLY A 16 -1.53 10.01 2.19
N ASP A 17 -0.75 10.45 1.18
CA ASP A 17 -1.00 10.06 -0.21
C ASP A 17 -0.83 8.57 -0.38
N ILE A 18 -1.62 7.98 -1.27
CA ILE A 18 -1.49 6.57 -1.65
C ILE A 18 -0.72 6.49 -2.97
N LEU A 19 0.38 5.79 -2.97
CA LEU A 19 1.11 5.45 -4.18
C LEU A 19 0.72 4.05 -4.63
N ILE A 20 0.43 3.88 -5.92
CA ILE A 20 0.03 2.62 -6.52
C ILE A 20 0.99 2.27 -7.65
N SER A 21 1.53 1.05 -7.63
CA SER A 21 2.38 0.53 -8.69
C SER A 21 1.55 0.19 -9.92
N LEU A 22 1.94 0.73 -11.08
CA LEU A 22 1.30 0.51 -12.38
C LEU A 22 1.97 -0.60 -13.19
N VAL A 23 3.21 -0.98 -12.87
CA VAL A 23 4.05 -1.89 -13.66
C VAL A 23 4.73 -2.91 -12.74
N GLY A 24 4.93 -4.11 -13.20
CA GLY A 24 5.55 -5.20 -12.45
C GLY A 24 4.57 -5.84 -11.47
N THR A 25 4.79 -5.70 -10.19
CA THR A 25 3.78 -6.05 -9.16
C THR A 25 2.70 -4.97 -9.10
N TYR A 26 1.85 -4.92 -10.13
CA TYR A 26 0.79 -3.92 -10.22
C TYR A 26 -0.21 -4.01 -9.06
N GLY A 27 -0.77 -2.87 -8.70
CA GLY A 27 -1.77 -2.79 -7.64
C GLY A 27 -1.23 -2.90 -6.22
N LYS A 28 0.10 -2.92 -6.02
CA LYS A 28 0.67 -2.72 -4.69
C LYS A 28 0.54 -1.26 -4.30
N THR A 29 0.15 -1.04 -3.06
CA THR A 29 -0.06 0.29 -2.50
C THR A 29 0.93 0.60 -1.40
N LEU A 30 1.33 1.88 -1.32
CA LEU A 30 2.12 2.44 -0.24
C LEU A 30 1.42 3.69 0.26
N ILE A 31 1.26 3.81 1.58
CA ILE A 31 0.83 5.06 2.22
C ILE A 31 2.08 5.88 2.49
N MET A 32 2.13 7.13 2.03
CA MET A 32 3.24 8.02 2.32
C MET A 32 3.28 8.35 3.81
N PRO A 33 4.39 8.03 4.51
CA PRO A 33 4.53 8.32 5.93
C PRO A 33 4.67 9.83 6.19
N ASP A 34 4.50 10.25 7.45
CA ASP A 34 4.62 11.66 7.83
C ASP A 34 6.07 12.18 7.72
N ASN A 35 7.06 11.31 7.89
CA ASN A 35 8.48 11.62 7.84
C ASN A 35 9.13 11.32 6.47
N TYR A 36 8.39 11.51 5.38
CA TYR A 36 8.90 11.27 4.03
C TYR A 36 9.86 12.38 3.58
N GLU A 37 10.79 12.02 2.70
CA GLU A 37 11.58 13.00 1.95
C GLU A 37 10.75 13.55 0.79
N ALA A 38 10.80 14.88 0.59
CA ALA A 38 10.10 15.53 -0.50
C ALA A 38 10.56 14.97 -1.85
N GLY A 39 9.65 14.49 -2.64
CA GLY A 39 9.96 13.81 -3.91
C GLY A 39 8.83 13.92 -4.93
N ILE A 40 9.15 13.48 -6.11
CA ILE A 40 8.25 13.44 -7.27
C ILE A 40 8.07 11.98 -7.67
N ILE A 41 6.83 11.59 -7.96
CA ILE A 41 6.54 10.23 -8.39
C ILE A 41 7.12 9.94 -9.78
N ASN A 42 7.60 8.73 -9.94
CA ASN A 42 8.00 8.16 -11.21
C ASN A 42 6.73 7.84 -12.06
N PRO A 43 6.78 7.92 -13.41
CA PRO A 43 5.64 7.55 -14.29
C PRO A 43 5.11 6.13 -14.13
N ARG A 44 5.83 5.24 -13.45
CA ARG A 44 5.38 3.88 -13.12
C ARG A 44 4.53 3.80 -11.86
N LEU A 45 4.35 4.92 -11.17
CA LEU A 45 3.53 5.06 -9.99
C LEU A 45 2.36 5.99 -10.27
N MET A 46 1.23 5.71 -9.64
CA MET A 46 0.11 6.62 -9.58
C MET A 46 -0.06 7.11 -8.15
N LYS A 47 -0.39 8.37 -8.01
CA LYS A 47 -0.71 9.00 -6.74
C LYS A 47 -2.21 9.20 -6.61
N ILE A 48 -2.76 8.85 -5.44
CA ILE A 48 -4.12 9.19 -5.03
C ILE A 48 -4.04 10.01 -3.76
N THR A 49 -4.58 11.20 -3.79
CA THR A 49 -4.80 12.03 -2.60
C THR A 49 -6.24 11.84 -2.14
N LEU A 50 -6.42 11.33 -0.94
CA LEU A 50 -7.74 11.03 -0.37
C LEU A 50 -8.35 12.25 0.31
N ASN A 51 -9.68 12.35 0.24
CA ASN A 51 -10.41 13.20 1.16
C ASN A 51 -10.49 12.51 2.53
N LYS A 52 -9.59 12.88 3.44
CA LYS A 52 -9.44 12.27 4.77
C LYS A 52 -10.72 12.38 5.64
N ASN A 53 -11.62 13.30 5.33
CA ASN A 53 -12.93 13.41 5.99
C ASN A 53 -13.93 12.34 5.55
N LYS A 54 -13.61 11.57 4.52
CA LYS A 54 -14.47 10.51 4.00
C LYS A 54 -13.80 9.13 4.04
N VAL A 55 -12.51 9.07 3.70
CA VAL A 55 -11.78 7.81 3.54
C VAL A 55 -10.43 7.89 4.20
N THR A 56 -10.14 6.96 5.11
CA THR A 56 -8.82 6.86 5.73
C THR A 56 -7.83 6.12 4.81
N PRO A 57 -6.53 6.47 4.82
CA PRO A 57 -5.53 5.82 3.99
C PRO A 57 -5.42 4.30 4.23
N ILE A 58 -5.50 3.86 5.50
CA ILE A 58 -5.43 2.44 5.86
C ILE A 58 -6.62 1.69 5.29
N TYR A 59 -7.85 2.19 5.48
CA TYR A 59 -9.04 1.56 4.89
C TYR A 59 -8.93 1.45 3.37
N PHE A 60 -8.56 2.54 2.69
CA PHE A 60 -8.41 2.55 1.24
C PHE A 60 -7.38 1.52 0.76
N LYS A 61 -6.20 1.47 1.40
CA LYS A 61 -5.15 0.52 1.07
C LYS A 61 -5.65 -0.92 1.10
N TYR A 62 -6.24 -1.35 2.22
CA TYR A 62 -6.71 -2.72 2.38
C TYR A 62 -7.90 -3.03 1.45
N TYR A 63 -8.81 -2.08 1.24
CA TYR A 63 -9.89 -2.23 0.27
C TYR A 63 -9.34 -2.41 -1.15
N PHE A 64 -8.37 -1.59 -1.54
CA PHE A 64 -7.76 -1.63 -2.87
C PHE A 64 -6.99 -2.94 -3.11
N GLU A 65 -6.31 -3.46 -2.10
CA GLU A 65 -5.57 -4.72 -2.17
C GLU A 65 -6.45 -5.97 -1.99
N SER A 66 -7.74 -5.79 -1.70
CA SER A 66 -8.66 -6.92 -1.48
C SER A 66 -8.87 -7.76 -2.74
N ASN A 67 -9.06 -9.07 -2.54
CA ASN A 67 -9.34 -9.99 -3.65
C ASN A 67 -10.63 -9.66 -4.39
N ALA A 68 -11.63 -9.13 -3.69
CA ALA A 68 -12.91 -8.73 -4.29
C ALA A 68 -12.73 -7.61 -5.31
N LEU A 69 -11.88 -6.62 -5.00
CA LEU A 69 -11.60 -5.54 -5.91
C LEU A 69 -10.72 -6.00 -7.08
N LYS A 70 -9.70 -6.82 -6.81
CA LYS A 70 -8.87 -7.41 -7.86
C LYS A 70 -9.70 -8.20 -8.86
N ALA A 71 -10.59 -9.07 -8.39
CA ALA A 71 -11.49 -9.84 -9.24
C ALA A 71 -12.42 -8.93 -10.10
N SER A 72 -12.90 -7.84 -9.52
CA SER A 72 -13.71 -6.84 -10.25
C SER A 72 -12.90 -6.11 -11.32
N MET A 73 -11.62 -5.84 -11.05
CA MET A 73 -10.72 -5.22 -12.02
C MET A 73 -10.37 -6.16 -13.16
N ASP A 74 -10.09 -7.42 -12.87
CA ASP A 74 -9.77 -8.46 -13.86
C ASP A 74 -10.97 -8.74 -14.77
N ALA A 75 -12.18 -8.74 -14.22
CA ALA A 75 -13.41 -8.92 -14.99
C ALA A 75 -13.68 -7.77 -16.00
N ASN A 76 -13.21 -6.57 -15.69
CA ASN A 76 -13.36 -5.39 -16.56
C ASN A 76 -12.21 -5.22 -17.58
N THR A 77 -11.15 -6.00 -17.47
CA THR A 77 -10.06 -6.05 -18.46
C THR A 77 -10.34 -7.11 -19.51
N HIS A 78 -11.29 -6.85 -20.43
CA HIS A 78 -11.59 -7.75 -21.55
C HIS A 78 -10.36 -7.91 -22.46
N GLY A 79 -9.71 -9.06 -22.38
CA GLY A 79 -8.94 -9.65 -23.49
C GLY A 79 -7.58 -9.04 -23.85
N GLY A 80 -6.93 -8.29 -23.00
CA GLY A 80 -5.64 -7.70 -23.35
C GLY A 80 -4.62 -7.82 -22.24
N THR A 81 -3.49 -8.40 -22.58
CA THR A 81 -2.18 -8.39 -21.87
C THR A 81 -2.23 -8.10 -20.38
N MET A 82 -1.95 -9.14 -19.60
CA MET A 82 -1.81 -9.14 -18.14
C MET A 82 -1.33 -7.81 -17.55
N GLY A 83 -2.15 -7.26 -16.66
CA GLY A 83 -1.60 -6.51 -15.54
C GLY A 83 -1.19 -5.06 -15.77
N ILE A 84 -1.85 -4.32 -16.66
CA ILE A 84 -1.65 -2.86 -16.72
C ILE A 84 -2.82 -2.15 -16.06
N LEU A 85 -2.59 -1.70 -14.83
CA LEU A 85 -3.48 -0.77 -14.17
C LEU A 85 -3.35 0.60 -14.84
N ASN A 86 -4.44 1.14 -15.34
CA ASN A 86 -4.43 2.47 -15.93
C ASN A 86 -5.39 3.42 -15.20
N LEU A 87 -5.17 4.71 -15.41
CA LEU A 87 -5.95 5.76 -14.75
C LEU A 87 -7.44 5.68 -15.08
N GLY A 88 -7.80 5.20 -16.29
CA GLY A 88 -9.19 5.05 -16.73
C GLY A 88 -9.93 4.01 -15.90
N ILE A 89 -9.32 2.86 -15.64
CA ILE A 89 -9.89 1.79 -14.80
C ILE A 89 -10.12 2.33 -13.38
N ILE A 90 -9.12 2.98 -12.79
CA ILE A 90 -9.21 3.48 -11.41
C ILE A 90 -10.27 4.57 -11.26
N ARG A 91 -10.42 5.47 -12.23
CA ARG A 91 -11.45 6.51 -12.20
C ARG A 91 -12.88 5.97 -12.24
N GLN A 92 -13.07 4.80 -12.82
CA GLN A 92 -14.39 4.15 -12.92
C GLN A 92 -14.70 3.26 -11.71
N MET A 93 -13.73 3.01 -10.84
CA MET A 93 -13.92 2.16 -9.67
C MET A 93 -14.91 2.80 -8.69
N LYS A 94 -15.89 2.00 -8.31
CA LYS A 94 -16.80 2.32 -7.21
C LYS A 94 -16.29 1.66 -5.94
N ILE A 95 -15.96 2.46 -4.94
CA ILE A 95 -15.55 1.96 -3.63
C ILE A 95 -16.71 2.09 -2.65
N GLN A 96 -16.87 1.09 -1.79
CA GLN A 96 -17.76 1.20 -0.64
C GLN A 96 -17.04 1.97 0.45
N VAL A 97 -17.69 3.01 0.97
CA VAL A 97 -17.11 3.88 1.99
C VAL A 97 -17.98 3.78 3.26
N PRO A 98 -17.60 2.94 4.23
CA PRO A 98 -18.30 2.88 5.51
C PRO A 98 -18.09 4.16 6.33
N PRO A 99 -18.86 4.40 7.39
CA PRO A 99 -18.62 5.51 8.30
C PRO A 99 -17.18 5.54 8.82
N LEU A 100 -16.62 6.73 9.03
CA LEU A 100 -15.25 6.91 9.51
C LEU A 100 -14.98 6.17 10.83
N SER A 101 -15.97 6.06 11.71
CA SER A 101 -15.84 5.29 12.95
C SER A 101 -15.46 3.82 12.72
N LEU A 102 -16.10 3.18 11.72
CA LEU A 102 -15.77 1.79 11.35
C LEU A 102 -14.41 1.69 10.66
N GLN A 103 -14.06 2.67 9.82
CA GLN A 103 -12.74 2.72 9.20
C GLN A 103 -11.62 2.87 10.25
N ASN A 104 -11.83 3.68 11.28
CA ASN A 104 -10.87 3.86 12.37
C ASN A 104 -10.75 2.60 13.26
N GLN A 105 -11.85 1.92 13.55
CA GLN A 105 -11.81 0.63 14.23
C GLN A 105 -11.03 -0.42 13.44
N PHE A 106 -11.25 -0.47 12.13
CA PHE A 106 -10.48 -1.34 11.25
C PHE A 106 -8.99 -0.98 11.25
N ALA A 107 -8.64 0.31 11.19
CA ALA A 107 -7.25 0.76 11.24
C ALA A 107 -6.56 0.33 12.55
N ALA A 108 -7.20 0.53 13.70
CA ALA A 108 -6.66 0.10 14.98
C ALA A 108 -6.47 -1.43 15.07
N PHE A 109 -7.41 -2.20 14.50
CA PHE A 109 -7.26 -3.66 14.41
C PHE A 109 -6.05 -4.06 13.56
N VAL A 110 -5.87 -3.43 12.40
CA VAL A 110 -4.73 -3.69 11.51
C VAL A 110 -3.41 -3.38 12.20
N GLU A 111 -3.29 -2.21 12.85
CA GLU A 111 -2.10 -1.82 13.60
C GLU A 111 -1.75 -2.85 14.67
N HIS A 112 -2.73 -3.28 15.45
CA HIS A 112 -2.53 -4.31 16.46
C HIS A 112 -2.04 -5.65 15.87
N VAL A 113 -2.60 -6.08 14.75
CA VAL A 113 -2.16 -7.30 14.06
C VAL A 113 -0.73 -7.16 13.55
N ASP A 114 -0.35 -6.01 13.03
CA ASP A 114 1.00 -5.77 12.52
C ASP A 114 2.03 -5.72 13.65
N GLU A 115 1.70 -5.14 14.81
CA GLU A 115 2.54 -5.21 16.03
C GLU A 115 2.73 -6.66 16.50
N GLN A 116 1.67 -7.45 16.52
CA GLN A 116 1.77 -8.87 16.87
C GLN A 116 2.66 -9.64 15.91
N LYS A 117 2.53 -9.41 14.59
CA LYS A 117 3.39 -10.04 13.59
C LYS A 117 4.86 -9.69 13.79
N GLN A 118 5.18 -8.43 14.08
CA GLN A 118 6.55 -8.01 14.38
C GLN A 118 7.10 -8.73 15.61
N THR A 119 6.33 -8.82 16.68
CA THR A 119 6.73 -9.51 17.92
C THR A 119 7.00 -10.99 17.66
N VAL A 120 6.14 -11.66 16.92
CA VAL A 120 6.32 -13.07 16.55
C VAL A 120 7.55 -13.25 15.66
N GLN A 121 7.76 -12.36 14.69
CA GLN A 121 8.93 -12.42 13.80
C GLN A 121 10.24 -12.27 14.57
N GLN A 122 10.33 -11.32 15.50
CA GLN A 122 11.49 -11.14 16.37
C GLN A 122 11.75 -12.36 17.25
N SER A 123 10.67 -12.99 17.76
CA SER A 123 10.77 -14.21 18.54
C SER A 123 11.29 -15.38 17.71
N LEU A 124 10.84 -15.50 16.47
CA LEU A 124 11.30 -16.52 15.53
C LEU A 124 12.79 -16.37 15.23
N GLU A 125 13.24 -15.15 14.90
CA GLU A 125 14.65 -14.84 14.64
C GLU A 125 15.54 -15.18 15.83
N LYS A 126 15.09 -14.86 17.05
CA LYS A 126 15.80 -15.21 18.28
C LYS A 126 15.91 -16.73 18.48
N LEU A 127 14.84 -17.47 18.21
CA LEU A 127 14.85 -18.93 18.30
C LEU A 127 15.77 -19.57 17.24
N GLU A 128 15.78 -19.03 16.03
CA GLU A 128 16.71 -19.50 14.98
C GLU A 128 18.17 -19.26 15.34
N LEU A 129 18.49 -18.10 15.92
CA LEU A 129 19.83 -17.83 16.45
C LEU A 129 20.23 -18.79 17.57
N MET A 130 19.33 -19.05 18.52
CA MET A 130 19.59 -20.02 19.60
C MET A 130 19.80 -21.43 19.04
N LYS A 131 18.96 -21.86 18.12
CA LYS A 131 19.12 -23.16 17.43
C LYS A 131 20.49 -23.25 16.75
N LYS A 132 20.90 -22.21 16.03
CA LYS A 132 22.21 -22.18 15.34
C LYS A 132 23.37 -22.26 16.33
N ALA A 133 23.31 -21.55 17.45
CA ALA A 133 24.32 -21.60 18.50
C ALA A 133 24.44 -23.00 19.10
N LEU A 134 23.32 -23.65 19.46
CA LEU A 134 23.31 -25.02 19.96
C LEU A 134 23.83 -26.03 18.94
N MET A 135 23.44 -25.90 17.66
CA MET A 135 23.98 -26.76 16.61
C MET A 135 25.50 -26.65 16.48
N GLN A 136 26.04 -25.45 16.64
CA GLN A 136 27.48 -25.22 16.58
C GLN A 136 28.19 -25.74 17.85
N GLU A 137 27.57 -25.69 19.01
CA GLU A 137 28.11 -26.22 20.24
C GLU A 137 28.15 -27.76 20.26
N TYR A 138 27.13 -28.42 19.73
CA TYR A 138 27.00 -29.88 19.80
C TYR A 138 27.56 -30.63 18.59
N PHE A 139 27.66 -29.99 17.43
CA PHE A 139 28.03 -30.62 16.16
C PHE A 139 29.16 -29.90 15.41
N GLY A 140 29.59 -28.75 15.85
CA GLY A 140 30.70 -27.98 15.29
C GLY A 140 31.99 -28.33 15.94
#